data_d55c0eb6a2051882b8edb53e08033958
#
_entry.id   d55c0eb6a2051882b8edb53e08033958
#
_cell.length_a   1.000
_cell.length_b   1.000
_cell.length_c   1.000
_cell.angle_alpha   90.00
_cell.angle_beta   90.00
_cell.angle_gamma   90.00
#
_symmetry.space_group_name_H-M   'P 1'
#
loop_
_entity.id
_entity.type
_entity.pdbx_description
1 polymer ?
#
loop_
_entity_poly.entity_id
_entity_poly.type
_entity_poly.pdbx_seq_one_letter_code
_entity_poly.pdbx_strand_id
1 'polypeptide(L)'
;TSINSNARCLSSCVLIFAAGLNRNTTKNNLGIHRPFRTSVGSVSREDATKNYREMTTRIYDYFNEMNFPRSLPELMLSIPPEEMKMLTFDESVQFGLVGKDPVAQERDDSANAKLYGVTRVEYLARRKRAMNMCDLSSSDFSNCYKAILSGRR
;
A
#
# COMPACT_ATOMS: atom_id res chain seq x y z
N THR A 1 -1.45 -1.82 8.66
CA THR A 1 -0.51 -0.80 9.16
C THR A 1 -1.18 0.57 9.16
N SER A 2 -0.98 1.35 10.21
CA SER A 2 -1.52 2.70 10.33
C SER A 2 -0.49 3.63 10.98
N ILE A 3 -0.43 4.86 10.49
CA ILE A 3 0.40 5.91 11.06
C ILE A 3 -0.53 7.02 11.54
N ASN A 4 -0.42 7.36 12.84
CA ASN A 4 -1.18 8.45 13.41
C ASN A 4 -0.78 9.81 12.81
N SER A 5 -1.69 10.77 12.80
CA SER A 5 -1.48 12.09 12.17
C SER A 5 -0.24 12.83 12.65
N ASN A 6 0.17 12.61 13.91
CA ASN A 6 1.34 13.24 14.51
C ASN A 6 2.62 12.37 14.47
N ALA A 7 2.54 11.17 13.91
CA ALA A 7 3.69 10.27 13.79
C ALA A 7 4.29 10.33 12.38
N ARG A 8 5.55 9.94 12.26
CA ARG A 8 6.25 9.82 10.99
C ARG A 8 6.88 8.44 10.87
N CYS A 9 6.80 7.88 9.68
CA CYS A 9 7.43 6.63 9.32
C CYS A 9 8.49 6.94 8.24
N LEU A 10 9.73 6.92 8.64
CA LEU A 10 10.86 7.39 7.82
C LEU A 10 11.79 6.23 7.47
N SER A 11 12.39 6.30 6.29
CA SER A 11 13.43 5.36 5.85
C SER A 11 12.94 3.90 5.90
N SER A 12 13.63 2.99 6.58
CA SER A 12 13.28 1.57 6.71
C SER A 12 11.87 1.32 7.32
N CYS A 13 11.33 2.27 8.08
CA CYS A 13 9.95 2.19 8.57
C CYS A 13 8.94 2.06 7.41
N VAL A 14 9.21 2.68 6.27
CA VAL A 14 8.33 2.62 5.09
C VAL A 14 8.24 1.19 4.55
N LEU A 15 9.30 0.40 4.64
CA LEU A 15 9.27 -1.01 4.25
C LEU A 15 8.32 -1.82 5.16
N ILE A 16 8.40 -1.61 6.48
CA ILE A 16 7.48 -2.26 7.42
C ILE A 16 6.03 -1.81 7.18
N PHE A 17 5.82 -0.54 6.91
CA PHE A 17 4.50 0.01 6.61
C PHE A 17 3.92 -0.60 5.32
N ALA A 18 4.75 -0.73 4.28
CA ALA A 18 4.39 -1.30 2.98
C ALA A 18 3.92 -2.77 3.06
N ALA A 19 4.43 -3.56 4.02
CA ALA A 19 3.99 -4.95 4.22
C ALA A 19 2.54 -5.10 4.73
N GLY A 20 1.89 -4.01 5.11
CA GLY A 20 0.51 -4.05 5.60
C GLY A 20 -0.51 -4.32 4.51
N LEU A 21 -1.47 -5.22 4.75
CA LEU A 21 -2.59 -5.49 3.84
C LEU A 21 -3.58 -4.32 3.74
N ASN A 22 -3.75 -3.57 4.83
CA ASN A 22 -4.49 -2.31 4.88
C ASN A 22 -3.53 -1.23 5.35
N ARG A 23 -3.35 -0.20 4.54
CA ARG A 23 -2.40 0.88 4.77
C ARG A 23 -3.14 2.19 4.99
N ASN A 24 -2.91 2.82 6.13
CA ASN A 24 -3.56 4.09 6.46
C ASN A 24 -2.50 5.08 6.93
N THR A 25 -2.40 6.19 6.21
CA THR A 25 -1.50 7.30 6.53
C THR A 25 -2.14 8.62 6.16
N THR A 26 -1.58 9.70 6.65
CA THR A 26 -2.00 11.06 6.35
C THR A 26 -0.90 11.80 5.60
N LYS A 27 -1.14 13.06 5.26
CA LYS A 27 -0.19 13.91 4.55
C LYS A 27 1.15 14.02 5.32
N ASN A 28 2.27 13.88 4.59
CA ASN A 28 3.63 14.09 5.09
C ASN A 28 4.05 13.18 6.26
N ASN A 29 3.52 11.96 6.32
CA ASN A 29 3.88 11.01 7.37
C ASN A 29 4.88 9.95 6.91
N LEU A 30 5.04 9.78 5.60
CA LEU A 30 5.98 8.84 4.99
C LEU A 30 7.16 9.58 4.41
N GLY A 31 8.37 9.19 4.80
CA GLY A 31 9.60 9.77 4.27
C GLY A 31 10.52 8.69 3.71
N ILE A 32 10.98 8.91 2.48
CA ILE A 32 11.83 7.98 1.74
C ILE A 32 13.18 8.61 1.35
N HIS A 33 14.19 7.79 1.34
CA HIS A 33 15.51 8.06 0.78
C HIS A 33 16.20 6.77 0.40
N ARG A 34 17.30 6.86 -0.34
CA ARG A 34 18.13 5.73 -0.72
C ARG A 34 18.73 5.06 0.52
N PRO A 35 18.50 3.76 0.74
CA PRO A 35 19.13 3.05 1.84
C PRO A 35 20.65 3.08 1.72
N PHE A 36 21.31 3.13 2.87
CA PHE A 36 22.76 3.10 2.95
C PHE A 36 23.21 2.18 4.08
N ARG A 37 24.44 1.70 3.97
CA ARG A 37 25.11 0.98 5.06
C ARG A 37 26.12 1.90 5.70
N THR A 38 26.06 2.01 7.02
CA THR A 38 27.19 2.52 7.79
C THR A 38 28.21 1.38 7.88
N SER A 39 29.29 1.46 7.10
CA SER A 39 30.40 0.52 7.23
C SER A 39 31.25 0.85 8.44
N VAL A 40 31.42 -0.12 9.32
CA VAL A 40 32.46 -0.07 10.35
C VAL A 40 33.71 -0.69 9.73
N GLY A 41 34.68 0.14 9.32
CA GLY A 41 35.91 -0.30 8.70
C GLY A 41 36.05 0.09 7.20
N SER A 42 37.25 -0.10 6.64
CA SER A 42 37.52 0.14 5.22
C SER A 42 36.93 -0.99 4.37
N VAL A 43 35.95 -0.68 3.57
CA VAL A 43 35.39 -1.61 2.56
C VAL A 43 36.03 -1.29 1.21
N SER A 44 36.44 -2.31 0.46
CA SER A 44 36.96 -2.11 -0.90
C SER A 44 35.88 -1.46 -1.79
N ARG A 45 36.31 -0.72 -2.82
CA ARG A 45 35.41 -0.11 -3.79
C ARG A 45 34.56 -1.17 -4.52
N GLU A 46 35.16 -2.32 -4.79
CA GLU A 46 34.49 -3.45 -5.44
C GLU A 46 33.38 -4.03 -4.56
N ASP A 47 33.70 -4.30 -3.29
CA ASP A 47 32.70 -4.79 -2.31
C ASP A 47 31.60 -3.76 -2.06
N ALA A 48 31.93 -2.47 -1.98
CA ALA A 48 30.94 -1.41 -1.85
C ALA A 48 29.95 -1.41 -3.05
N THR A 49 30.48 -1.55 -4.28
CA THR A 49 29.66 -1.62 -5.49
C THR A 49 28.78 -2.87 -5.52
N LYS A 50 29.33 -4.02 -5.15
CA LYS A 50 28.59 -5.29 -5.06
C LYS A 50 27.46 -5.18 -4.02
N ASN A 51 27.78 -4.73 -2.82
CA ASN A 51 26.81 -4.54 -1.73
C ASN A 51 25.68 -3.59 -2.12
N TYR A 52 26.00 -2.51 -2.84
CA TYR A 52 24.99 -1.56 -3.33
C TYR A 52 24.05 -2.21 -4.36
N ARG A 53 24.58 -2.98 -5.31
CA ARG A 53 23.76 -3.70 -6.30
C ARG A 53 22.85 -4.71 -5.62
N GLU A 54 23.37 -5.51 -4.70
CA GLU A 54 22.55 -6.49 -3.95
C GLU A 54 21.44 -5.83 -3.15
N MET A 55 21.74 -4.74 -2.46
CA MET A 55 20.76 -3.97 -1.72
C MET A 55 19.65 -3.40 -2.63
N THR A 56 20.06 -2.83 -3.77
CA THR A 56 19.13 -2.28 -4.76
C THR A 56 18.21 -3.37 -5.30
N THR A 57 18.75 -4.52 -5.68
CA THR A 57 17.96 -5.67 -6.16
C THR A 57 16.94 -6.09 -5.11
N ARG A 58 17.34 -6.27 -3.85
CA ARG A 58 16.42 -6.67 -2.76
C ARG A 58 15.30 -5.67 -2.54
N ILE A 59 15.55 -4.37 -2.74
CA ILE A 59 14.50 -3.34 -2.63
C ILE A 59 13.48 -3.46 -3.75
N TYR A 60 13.95 -3.67 -4.99
CA TYR A 60 13.04 -3.89 -6.12
C TYR A 60 12.21 -5.15 -5.92
N ASP A 61 12.84 -6.26 -5.54
CA ASP A 61 12.17 -7.54 -5.28
C ASP A 61 11.12 -7.38 -4.18
N TYR A 62 11.49 -6.74 -3.07
CA TYR A 62 10.58 -6.50 -1.96
C TYR A 62 9.34 -5.71 -2.37
N PHE A 63 9.50 -4.57 -3.05
CA PHE A 63 8.35 -3.78 -3.48
C PHE A 63 7.51 -4.49 -4.55
N ASN A 64 8.14 -5.27 -5.41
CA ASN A 64 7.43 -6.10 -6.38
C ASN A 64 6.58 -7.18 -5.69
N GLU A 65 7.13 -7.89 -4.70
CA GLU A 65 6.39 -8.88 -3.89
C GLU A 65 5.21 -8.26 -3.13
N MET A 66 5.36 -7.01 -2.70
CA MET A 66 4.30 -6.25 -2.01
C MET A 66 3.32 -5.55 -2.98
N ASN A 67 3.37 -5.85 -4.27
CA ASN A 67 2.50 -5.29 -5.34
C ASN A 67 2.59 -3.76 -5.48
N PHE A 68 3.77 -3.19 -5.27
CA PHE A 68 3.99 -1.77 -5.50
C PHE A 68 4.48 -1.48 -6.92
N PRO A 69 4.13 -0.31 -7.49
CA PRO A 69 4.64 0.10 -8.78
C PRO A 69 6.16 0.33 -8.72
N ARG A 70 6.85 -0.03 -9.78
CA ARG A 70 8.31 0.12 -9.90
C ARG A 70 8.81 1.54 -9.68
N SER A 71 7.97 2.54 -9.96
CA SER A 71 8.27 3.96 -9.72
C SER A 71 8.53 4.31 -8.25
N LEU A 72 7.99 3.54 -7.29
CA LEU A 72 8.25 3.77 -5.86
C LEU A 72 9.71 3.48 -5.47
N PRO A 73 10.26 2.27 -5.71
CA PRO A 73 11.68 2.03 -5.44
C PRO A 73 12.61 2.90 -6.31
N GLU A 74 12.24 3.23 -7.55
CA GLU A 74 13.00 4.16 -8.38
C GLU A 74 13.13 5.53 -7.74
N LEU A 75 12.01 6.10 -7.27
CA LEU A 75 12.02 7.36 -6.54
C LEU A 75 12.84 7.24 -5.24
N MET A 76 12.63 6.20 -4.44
CA MET A 76 13.38 5.98 -3.20
C MET A 76 14.90 5.97 -3.45
N LEU A 77 15.35 5.26 -4.47
CA LEU A 77 16.77 5.12 -4.81
C LEU A 77 17.37 6.41 -5.41
N SER A 78 16.56 7.30 -5.96
CA SER A 78 17.01 8.58 -6.51
C SER A 78 17.31 9.64 -5.43
N ILE A 79 16.74 9.50 -4.23
CA ILE A 79 16.95 10.46 -3.14
C ILE A 79 18.25 10.13 -2.40
N PRO A 80 19.20 11.05 -2.29
CA PRO A 80 20.44 10.83 -1.53
C PRO A 80 20.17 10.40 -0.09
N PRO A 81 21.07 9.60 0.54
CA PRO A 81 20.84 9.14 1.92
C PRO A 81 20.89 10.26 2.97
N GLU A 82 21.47 11.39 2.64
CA GLU A 82 21.53 12.60 3.49
C GLU A 82 20.24 13.43 3.42
N GLU A 83 19.41 13.15 2.42
CA GLU A 83 18.14 13.84 2.20
C GLU A 83 16.95 12.95 2.62
N MET A 84 15.80 13.58 2.82
CA MET A 84 14.54 12.89 3.11
C MET A 84 13.43 13.51 2.28
N LYS A 85 12.89 12.75 1.32
CA LYS A 85 11.68 13.17 0.61
C LYS A 85 10.46 12.73 1.40
N MET A 86 9.70 13.68 1.91
CA MET A 86 8.38 13.43 2.47
C MET A 86 7.37 13.29 1.33
N LEU A 87 6.66 12.15 1.32
CA LEU A 87 5.61 11.91 0.32
C LEU A 87 4.37 12.75 0.64
N THR A 88 3.82 13.37 -0.39
CA THR A 88 2.49 13.96 -0.31
C THR A 88 1.44 12.86 -0.18
N PHE A 89 0.20 13.23 0.21
CA PHE A 89 -0.89 12.26 0.26
C PHE A 89 -1.18 11.67 -1.14
N ASP A 90 -1.18 12.50 -2.17
CA ASP A 90 -1.42 12.06 -3.55
C ASP A 90 -0.34 11.12 -4.07
N GLU A 91 0.94 11.39 -3.78
CA GLU A 91 2.03 10.45 -4.07
C GLU A 91 1.85 9.13 -3.31
N SER A 92 1.44 9.18 -2.04
CA SER A 92 1.18 7.97 -1.25
C SER A 92 0.03 7.14 -1.82
N VAL A 93 -1.03 7.78 -2.31
CA VAL A 93 -2.14 7.11 -3.03
C VAL A 93 -1.65 6.54 -4.36
N GLN A 94 -0.93 7.32 -5.16
CA GLN A 94 -0.41 6.91 -6.47
C GLN A 94 0.52 5.69 -6.36
N PHE A 95 1.34 5.64 -5.33
CA PHE A 95 2.23 4.50 -5.06
C PHE A 95 1.52 3.31 -4.39
N GLY A 96 0.25 3.41 -4.03
CA GLY A 96 -0.45 2.34 -3.34
C GLY A 96 -0.11 2.20 -1.85
N LEU A 97 0.51 3.23 -1.26
CA LEU A 97 0.80 3.31 0.19
C LEU A 97 -0.42 3.72 1.02
N VAL A 98 -1.58 3.90 0.38
CA VAL A 98 -2.86 4.16 1.02
C VAL A 98 -3.89 3.19 0.49
N GLY A 99 -4.68 2.59 1.38
CA GLY A 99 -5.75 1.67 1.03
C GLY A 99 -5.38 0.21 1.27
N LYS A 100 -6.11 -0.67 0.61
CA LYS A 100 -5.94 -2.11 0.74
C LYS A 100 -5.03 -2.67 -0.36
N ASP A 101 -4.23 -3.65 0.01
CA ASP A 101 -3.43 -4.39 -0.95
C ASP A 101 -4.34 -5.01 -2.04
N PRO A 102 -4.01 -4.86 -3.35
CA PRO A 102 -4.88 -5.32 -4.44
C PRO A 102 -5.16 -6.82 -4.41
N VAL A 103 -4.18 -7.65 -4.08
CA VAL A 103 -4.33 -9.12 -4.01
C VAL A 103 -5.21 -9.50 -2.81
N ALA A 104 -5.00 -8.86 -1.67
CA ALA A 104 -5.86 -9.04 -0.50
C ALA A 104 -7.30 -8.58 -0.78
N GLN A 105 -7.46 -7.46 -1.51
CA GLN A 105 -8.78 -6.98 -1.92
C GLN A 105 -9.48 -7.99 -2.85
N GLU A 106 -8.78 -8.52 -3.83
CA GLU A 106 -9.33 -9.51 -4.75
C GLU A 106 -9.76 -10.79 -4.04
N ARG A 107 -8.94 -11.28 -3.11
CA ARG A 107 -9.26 -12.44 -2.29
C ARG A 107 -10.52 -12.22 -1.47
N ASP A 108 -10.64 -11.07 -0.82
CA ASP A 108 -11.80 -10.75 0.01
C ASP A 108 -13.06 -10.55 -0.83
N ASP A 109 -12.96 -9.90 -1.99
CA ASP A 109 -14.07 -9.73 -2.92
C ASP A 109 -14.56 -11.11 -3.44
N SER A 110 -13.62 -12.02 -3.72
CA SER A 110 -13.96 -13.40 -4.14
C SER A 110 -14.61 -14.22 -3.02
N ALA A 111 -14.13 -14.07 -1.78
CA ALA A 111 -14.73 -14.72 -0.61
C ALA A 111 -16.15 -14.19 -0.35
N ASN A 112 -16.33 -12.87 -0.42
CA ASN A 112 -17.65 -12.25 -0.26
C ASN A 112 -18.61 -12.64 -1.38
N ALA A 113 -18.15 -12.72 -2.64
CA ALA A 113 -18.97 -13.19 -3.75
C ALA A 113 -19.53 -14.60 -3.50
N LYS A 114 -18.71 -15.51 -2.98
CA LYS A 114 -19.14 -16.86 -2.58
C LYS A 114 -20.20 -16.85 -1.49
N LEU A 115 -20.11 -15.96 -0.49
CA LEU A 115 -21.11 -15.83 0.57
C LEU A 115 -22.49 -15.43 0.03
N TYR A 116 -22.53 -14.64 -1.07
CA TYR A 116 -23.77 -14.24 -1.73
C TYR A 116 -24.16 -15.16 -2.89
N GLY A 117 -23.43 -16.24 -3.14
CA GLY A 117 -23.72 -17.20 -4.23
C GLY A 117 -23.61 -16.61 -5.64
N VAL A 118 -22.74 -15.63 -5.83
CA VAL A 118 -22.56 -14.91 -7.11
C VAL A 118 -21.10 -14.95 -7.59
N THR A 119 -20.90 -14.59 -8.85
CA THR A 119 -19.54 -14.38 -9.36
C THR A 119 -18.91 -13.12 -8.74
N ARG A 120 -17.57 -13.05 -8.72
CA ARG A 120 -16.87 -11.83 -8.26
C ARG A 120 -17.29 -10.59 -9.06
N VAL A 121 -17.47 -10.72 -10.37
CA VAL A 121 -17.91 -9.60 -11.23
C VAL A 121 -19.28 -9.09 -10.81
N GLU A 122 -20.22 -10.00 -10.59
CA GLU A 122 -21.57 -9.66 -10.12
C GLU A 122 -21.54 -9.04 -8.71
N TYR A 123 -20.74 -9.59 -7.78
CA TYR A 123 -20.55 -9.03 -6.46
C TYR A 123 -20.05 -7.58 -6.52
N LEU A 124 -19.03 -7.30 -7.35
CA LEU A 124 -18.49 -5.95 -7.52
C LEU A 124 -19.53 -4.98 -8.09
N ALA A 125 -20.31 -5.42 -9.07
CA ALA A 125 -21.41 -4.63 -9.63
C ALA A 125 -22.47 -4.29 -8.58
N ARG A 126 -22.90 -5.28 -7.78
CA ARG A 126 -23.85 -5.08 -6.69
C ARG A 126 -23.29 -4.18 -5.60
N ARG A 127 -22.02 -4.35 -5.23
CA ARG A 127 -21.32 -3.49 -4.25
C ARG A 127 -21.31 -2.04 -4.72
N LYS A 128 -20.92 -1.79 -5.97
CA LYS A 128 -20.96 -0.44 -6.55
C LYS A 128 -22.36 0.16 -6.52
N ARG A 129 -23.36 -0.62 -6.91
CA ARG A 129 -24.78 -0.20 -6.85
C ARG A 129 -25.20 0.14 -5.41
N ALA A 130 -24.85 -0.70 -4.43
CA ALA A 130 -25.18 -0.49 -3.03
C ALA A 130 -24.56 0.80 -2.48
N MET A 131 -23.28 1.06 -2.81
CA MET A 131 -22.61 2.30 -2.40
C MET A 131 -23.23 3.56 -3.00
N ASN A 132 -23.83 3.47 -4.19
CA ASN A 132 -24.47 4.59 -4.85
C ASN A 132 -25.93 4.80 -4.37
N MET A 133 -26.60 3.75 -3.91
CA MET A 133 -28.04 3.80 -3.59
C MET A 133 -28.35 3.90 -2.10
N CYS A 134 -27.45 3.40 -1.25
CA CYS A 134 -27.66 3.40 0.19
C CYS A 134 -27.02 4.65 0.81
N ASP A 135 -27.77 5.35 1.65
CA ASP A 135 -27.26 6.51 2.36
C ASP A 135 -26.29 6.08 3.46
N LEU A 136 -25.01 6.46 3.29
CA LEU A 136 -23.92 6.14 4.22
C LEU A 136 -24.13 6.70 5.63
N SER A 137 -24.89 7.78 5.77
CA SER A 137 -25.20 8.41 7.06
C SER A 137 -26.39 7.77 7.79
N SER A 138 -27.17 6.93 7.10
CA SER A 138 -28.37 6.30 7.65
C SER A 138 -28.04 5.13 8.58
N SER A 139 -28.77 5.03 9.71
CA SER A 139 -28.73 3.85 10.58
C SER A 139 -29.17 2.56 9.85
N ASP A 140 -29.93 2.68 8.75
CA ASP A 140 -30.37 1.56 7.91
C ASP A 140 -29.37 1.19 6.79
N PHE A 141 -28.21 1.85 6.70
CA PHE A 141 -27.21 1.58 5.67
C PHE A 141 -26.88 0.09 5.55
N SER A 142 -26.65 -0.58 6.67
CA SER A 142 -26.26 -2.00 6.68
C SER A 142 -27.33 -2.91 6.07
N ASN A 143 -28.60 -2.65 6.35
CA ASN A 143 -29.71 -3.44 5.82
C ASN A 143 -29.91 -3.17 4.32
N CYS A 144 -29.88 -1.90 3.90
CA CYS A 144 -29.91 -1.51 2.50
C CYS A 144 -28.78 -2.17 1.71
N TYR A 145 -27.55 -2.08 2.21
CA TYR A 145 -26.37 -2.64 1.60
C TYR A 145 -26.47 -4.16 1.41
N LYS A 146 -26.84 -4.89 2.46
CA LYS A 146 -27.04 -6.34 2.42
C LYS A 146 -28.17 -6.77 1.49
N ALA A 147 -29.26 -6.01 1.43
CA ALA A 147 -30.38 -6.29 0.53
C ALA A 147 -29.95 -6.24 -0.94
N ILE A 148 -29.18 -5.23 -1.33
CA ILE A 148 -28.65 -5.09 -2.69
C ILE A 148 -27.63 -6.21 -3.01
N LEU A 149 -26.74 -6.51 -2.08
CA LEU A 149 -25.76 -7.59 -2.28
C LEU A 149 -26.43 -8.95 -2.46
N SER A 150 -27.52 -9.22 -1.73
CA SER A 150 -28.30 -10.47 -1.86
C SER A 150 -29.24 -10.50 -3.08
N GLY A 151 -29.31 -9.43 -3.88
CA GLY A 151 -30.18 -9.36 -5.05
C GLY A 151 -31.66 -9.13 -4.73
N ARG A 152 -31.99 -8.67 -3.52
CA ARG A 152 -33.37 -8.40 -3.08
C ARG A 152 -33.88 -6.99 -3.46
N ARG A 153 -33.02 -6.19 -4.12
CA ARG A 153 -33.34 -4.83 -4.63
C ARG A 153 -32.66 -4.58 -5.96
#